data_52f06f382ab5a87f1eb92e2fe49afde6
#
_entry.id   52f06f382ab5a87f1eb92e2fe49afde6
#
_cell.length_a   1.000
_cell.length_b   1.000
_cell.length_c   1.000
_cell.angle_alpha   90.00
_cell.angle_beta   90.00
_cell.angle_gamma   90.00
#
_symmetry.space_group_name_H-M   'P 1'
#
loop_
_entity.id
_entity.type
_entity.pdbx_description
1 polymer ?
#
loop_
_entity_poly.entity_id
_entity_poly.type
_entity_poly.pdbx_seq_one_letter_code
_entity_poly.pdbx_strand_id
1 'polypeptide(L)'
;MDYKKLKEERIGLFRDSACFRPVKRIPHFANAVTWKVFDAGHTLDEALNNLSVMKECVVHFLDSYTVDGLMDTGIRNQFTVTEAFGSGGYYYYDSESIGIKDHMLCTVDTLFDYLRDYDRFVWEEVLPEKYGDEWYDKDISVWKKTFGEYLKYTMFIVSMASLTAKKYGIPSLAPNNPMTGTINFAAEELMANLLGIKELSTAMRRNASLLKDFVDEWDEKKIDPQIEKVLGSKGPDMKYCFDASILMLVHNIMNTKQFETFYWPHLEKLLRAYEKKGMNARIFTEGSILRYADYFSDFGRGTVTMHIENDDVFEVRKAMPHVAIMGGLTTEVLRADHITDAVNYTKMLCETLGGQGGFILSEGRMLSYRNDAYSENYRAICDFMNEGGE
;
A
#
# COMPACT_ATOMS: atom_id res chain seq x y z
N MET A 1 -10.12 17.09 -23.11
CA MET A 1 -10.11 17.20 -21.63
C MET A 1 -8.72 17.64 -21.18
N ASP A 2 -8.61 18.59 -20.25
CA ASP A 2 -7.30 18.99 -19.68
C ASP A 2 -6.97 18.06 -18.50
N TYR A 3 -6.21 17.02 -18.77
CA TYR A 3 -5.85 15.99 -17.78
C TYR A 3 -4.91 16.51 -16.69
N LYS A 4 -4.17 17.60 -16.93
CA LYS A 4 -3.38 18.24 -15.90
C LYS A 4 -4.30 18.90 -14.85
N LYS A 5 -5.29 19.65 -15.31
CA LYS A 5 -6.30 20.25 -14.44
C LYS A 5 -7.11 19.20 -13.70
N LEU A 6 -7.52 18.12 -14.38
CA LEU A 6 -8.22 16.99 -13.76
C LEU A 6 -7.38 16.34 -12.63
N LYS A 7 -6.08 16.15 -12.88
CA LYS A 7 -5.16 15.64 -11.84
C LYS A 7 -5.10 16.55 -10.61
N GLU A 8 -4.99 17.85 -10.84
CA GLU A 8 -4.95 18.86 -9.74
C GLU A 8 -6.27 18.87 -8.95
N GLU A 9 -7.42 18.79 -9.64
CA GLU A 9 -8.73 18.69 -9.02
C GLU A 9 -8.87 17.42 -8.15
N ARG A 10 -8.40 16.28 -8.63
CA ARG A 10 -8.42 15.01 -7.90
C ARG A 10 -7.53 15.05 -6.65
N ILE A 11 -6.33 15.61 -6.75
CA ILE A 11 -5.48 15.84 -5.57
C ILE A 11 -6.23 16.68 -4.54
N GLY A 12 -6.90 17.75 -4.97
CA GLY A 12 -7.72 18.58 -4.10
C GLY A 12 -8.83 17.78 -3.41
N LEU A 13 -9.56 16.93 -4.15
CA LEU A 13 -10.61 16.07 -3.58
C LEU A 13 -10.08 15.15 -2.47
N PHE A 14 -8.96 14.47 -2.71
CA PHE A 14 -8.35 13.59 -1.70
C PHE A 14 -7.93 14.37 -0.46
N ARG A 15 -7.22 15.49 -0.64
CA ARG A 15 -6.73 16.30 0.48
C ARG A 15 -7.85 16.95 1.28
N ASP A 16 -8.86 17.45 0.61
CA ASP A 16 -10.01 18.07 1.28
C ASP A 16 -10.82 17.02 2.03
N SER A 17 -11.06 15.85 1.44
CA SER A 17 -11.70 14.73 2.13
C SER A 17 -10.89 14.29 3.36
N ALA A 18 -9.59 14.07 3.21
CA ALA A 18 -8.70 13.66 4.31
C ALA A 18 -8.66 14.69 5.46
N CYS A 19 -8.84 15.99 5.14
CA CYS A 19 -8.82 17.08 6.10
C CYS A 19 -10.22 17.49 6.61
N PHE A 20 -11.27 16.70 6.34
CA PHE A 20 -12.66 17.00 6.73
C PHE A 20 -13.17 18.35 6.18
N ARG A 21 -12.67 18.76 5.03
CA ARG A 21 -13.17 19.95 4.33
C ARG A 21 -14.29 19.57 3.36
N PRO A 22 -15.22 20.50 3.06
CA PRO A 22 -16.27 20.25 2.08
C PRO A 22 -15.69 19.90 0.71
N VAL A 23 -16.21 18.86 0.09
CA VAL A 23 -15.86 18.41 -1.27
C VAL A 23 -17.07 18.46 -2.17
N LYS A 24 -16.86 18.66 -3.47
CA LYS A 24 -17.93 18.62 -4.48
C LYS A 24 -18.57 17.23 -4.59
N ARG A 25 -17.77 16.21 -4.44
CA ARG A 25 -18.12 14.80 -4.40
C ARG A 25 -17.05 14.03 -3.63
N ILE A 26 -17.40 12.86 -3.16
CA ILE A 26 -16.46 11.96 -2.50
C ILE A 26 -15.50 11.39 -3.55
N PRO A 27 -14.18 11.41 -3.32
CA PRO A 27 -13.22 10.77 -4.23
C PRO A 27 -13.32 9.24 -4.15
N HIS A 28 -13.17 8.57 -5.30
CA HIS A 28 -13.07 7.13 -5.41
C HIS A 28 -11.63 6.73 -5.72
N PHE A 29 -11.02 5.97 -4.82
CA PHE A 29 -9.69 5.39 -4.99
C PHE A 29 -9.78 3.90 -5.26
N ALA A 30 -9.32 3.46 -6.43
CA ALA A 30 -9.32 2.07 -6.81
C ALA A 30 -8.13 1.30 -6.20
N ASN A 31 -8.43 0.35 -5.33
CA ASN A 31 -7.45 -0.57 -4.75
C ASN A 31 -7.33 -1.87 -5.57
N ALA A 32 -7.35 -1.74 -6.91
CA ALA A 32 -7.30 -2.84 -7.86
C ALA A 32 -5.84 -3.19 -8.22
N VAL A 33 -5.43 -4.42 -7.92
CA VAL A 33 -4.09 -4.92 -8.19
C VAL A 33 -4.11 -5.90 -9.37
N THR A 34 -4.21 -7.20 -9.15
CA THR A 34 -4.22 -8.21 -10.21
C THR A 34 -5.61 -8.49 -10.78
N TRP A 35 -6.68 -8.12 -10.08
CA TRP A 35 -8.04 -8.23 -10.61
C TRP A 35 -8.21 -7.59 -12.01
N LYS A 36 -7.58 -6.44 -12.24
CA LYS A 36 -7.61 -5.77 -13.56
C LYS A 36 -7.06 -6.61 -14.72
N VAL A 37 -6.21 -7.60 -14.42
CA VAL A 37 -5.71 -8.55 -15.42
C VAL A 37 -6.82 -9.49 -15.86
N PHE A 38 -7.55 -10.03 -14.90
CA PHE A 38 -8.67 -10.93 -15.16
C PHE A 38 -9.86 -10.22 -15.81
N ASP A 39 -10.14 -8.99 -15.38
CA ASP A 39 -11.19 -8.14 -15.96
C ASP A 39 -10.89 -7.78 -17.44
N ALA A 40 -9.62 -7.62 -17.78
CA ALA A 40 -9.18 -7.43 -19.18
C ALA A 40 -9.17 -8.73 -20.02
N GLY A 41 -9.52 -9.87 -19.42
CA GLY A 41 -9.57 -11.17 -20.10
C GLY A 41 -8.24 -11.89 -20.24
N HIS A 42 -7.20 -11.44 -19.51
CA HIS A 42 -5.86 -12.05 -19.53
C HIS A 42 -5.62 -12.97 -18.34
N THR A 43 -4.56 -13.76 -18.43
CA THR A 43 -4.00 -14.56 -17.33
C THR A 43 -2.88 -13.79 -16.62
N LEU A 44 -2.58 -14.19 -15.39
CA LEU A 44 -1.43 -13.62 -14.67
C LEU A 44 -0.11 -13.91 -15.38
N ASP A 45 0.04 -15.12 -15.93
CA ASP A 45 1.22 -15.51 -16.68
C ASP A 45 1.48 -14.59 -17.87
N GLU A 46 0.44 -14.30 -18.69
CA GLU A 46 0.55 -13.38 -19.80
C GLU A 46 0.95 -11.97 -19.35
N ALA A 47 0.31 -11.44 -18.34
CA ALA A 47 0.50 -10.06 -17.89
C ALA A 47 1.83 -9.85 -17.16
N LEU A 48 2.25 -10.81 -16.32
CA LEU A 48 3.49 -10.70 -15.52
C LEU A 48 4.74 -10.94 -16.36
N ASN A 49 4.63 -11.69 -17.46
CA ASN A 49 5.75 -11.98 -18.37
C ASN A 49 5.78 -11.09 -19.63
N ASN A 50 4.74 -10.28 -19.87
CA ASN A 50 4.67 -9.40 -21.02
C ASN A 50 4.19 -7.99 -20.62
N LEU A 51 5.12 -7.04 -20.61
CA LEU A 51 4.84 -5.64 -20.26
C LEU A 51 3.78 -4.97 -21.15
N SER A 52 3.65 -5.40 -22.43
CA SER A 52 2.61 -4.88 -23.31
C SER A 52 1.22 -5.32 -22.88
N VAL A 53 1.07 -6.60 -22.48
CA VAL A 53 -0.19 -7.13 -21.94
C VAL A 53 -0.54 -6.43 -20.62
N MET A 54 0.42 -6.25 -19.73
CA MET A 54 0.19 -5.52 -18.48
C MET A 54 -0.27 -4.07 -18.75
N LYS A 55 0.33 -3.40 -19.74
CA LYS A 55 -0.12 -2.07 -20.16
C LYS A 55 -1.55 -2.10 -20.68
N GLU A 56 -1.92 -3.09 -21.49
CA GLU A 56 -3.29 -3.28 -22.00
C GLU A 56 -4.28 -3.46 -20.84
N CYS A 57 -3.96 -4.25 -19.82
CA CYS A 57 -4.80 -4.43 -18.63
C CYS A 57 -5.03 -3.11 -17.87
N VAL A 58 -3.98 -2.29 -17.67
CA VAL A 58 -4.12 -1.00 -16.99
C VAL A 58 -4.92 -0.01 -17.83
N VAL A 59 -4.71 0.00 -19.15
CA VAL A 59 -5.47 0.86 -20.09
C VAL A 59 -6.93 0.42 -20.13
N HIS A 60 -7.22 -0.89 -20.23
CA HIS A 60 -8.57 -1.42 -20.19
C HIS A 60 -9.31 -0.98 -18.91
N PHE A 61 -8.64 -1.10 -17.74
CA PHE A 61 -9.21 -0.69 -16.47
C PHE A 61 -9.57 0.81 -16.48
N LEU A 62 -8.67 1.67 -16.90
CA LEU A 62 -8.87 3.12 -16.90
C LEU A 62 -9.81 3.63 -18.01
N ASP A 63 -9.97 2.88 -19.10
CA ASP A 63 -10.96 3.16 -20.14
C ASP A 63 -12.37 2.66 -19.74
N SER A 64 -12.46 1.64 -18.88
CA SER A 64 -13.71 1.02 -18.41
C SER A 64 -14.27 1.63 -17.14
N TYR A 65 -13.42 2.19 -16.28
CA TYR A 65 -13.80 2.63 -14.94
C TYR A 65 -13.24 4.03 -14.66
N THR A 66 -14.12 4.98 -14.35
CA THR A 66 -13.69 6.32 -13.97
C THR A 66 -13.43 6.36 -12.47
N VAL A 67 -12.16 6.43 -12.10
CA VAL A 67 -11.69 6.54 -10.70
C VAL A 67 -10.81 7.77 -10.51
N ASP A 68 -10.68 8.25 -9.28
CA ASP A 68 -9.87 9.43 -8.97
C ASP A 68 -8.42 9.09 -8.64
N GLY A 69 -8.17 7.89 -8.15
CA GLY A 69 -6.84 7.37 -7.87
C GLY A 69 -6.77 5.87 -8.13
N LEU A 70 -5.57 5.35 -8.26
CA LEU A 70 -5.31 3.94 -8.52
C LEU A 70 -4.10 3.50 -7.72
N MET A 71 -4.20 2.37 -7.02
CA MET A 71 -3.13 1.84 -6.18
C MET A 71 -1.94 1.36 -7.00
N ASP A 72 -2.20 0.63 -8.09
CA ASP A 72 -1.18 -0.02 -8.89
C ASP A 72 -1.35 0.30 -10.39
N THR A 73 -0.37 1.01 -10.94
CA THR A 73 -0.35 1.44 -12.34
C THR A 73 0.43 0.49 -13.25
N GLY A 74 0.70 -0.73 -12.83
CA GLY A 74 1.46 -1.69 -13.63
C GLY A 74 1.76 -2.99 -12.90
N ILE A 75 2.99 -3.47 -13.04
CA ILE A 75 3.48 -4.66 -12.38
C ILE A 75 3.90 -4.36 -10.96
N ARG A 76 3.36 -5.12 -10.02
CA ARG A 76 3.75 -5.07 -8.61
C ARG A 76 5.02 -5.85 -8.31
N ASN A 77 5.25 -6.96 -9.01
CA ASN A 77 6.35 -7.90 -8.75
C ASN A 77 7.25 -8.06 -9.97
N GLN A 78 8.53 -8.24 -9.71
CA GLN A 78 9.60 -8.25 -10.73
C GLN A 78 9.95 -9.68 -11.18
N PHE A 79 8.95 -10.50 -11.53
CA PHE A 79 9.18 -11.92 -11.87
C PHE A 79 10.20 -12.12 -12.98
N THR A 80 10.12 -11.38 -14.07
CA THR A 80 11.06 -11.50 -15.19
C THR A 80 12.51 -11.19 -14.78
N VAL A 81 12.71 -10.32 -13.79
CA VAL A 81 14.06 -10.00 -13.27
C VAL A 81 14.61 -11.14 -12.44
N THR A 82 13.82 -11.65 -11.49
CA THR A 82 14.26 -12.76 -10.63
C THR A 82 14.46 -14.05 -11.41
N GLU A 83 13.57 -14.35 -12.36
CA GLU A 83 13.67 -15.50 -13.26
C GLU A 83 14.89 -15.41 -14.18
N ALA A 84 15.23 -14.23 -14.67
CA ALA A 84 16.44 -14.02 -15.47
C ALA A 84 17.71 -14.34 -14.69
N PHE A 85 17.69 -14.15 -13.36
CA PHE A 85 18.81 -14.48 -12.47
C PHE A 85 18.80 -15.93 -11.98
N GLY A 86 17.71 -16.67 -12.15
CA GLY A 86 17.64 -18.09 -11.79
C GLY A 86 16.49 -18.44 -10.84
N SER A 87 15.40 -17.73 -10.92
CA SER A 87 14.14 -18.00 -10.19
C SER A 87 14.20 -17.99 -8.66
N GLY A 88 15.04 -17.16 -8.06
CA GLY A 88 15.19 -17.05 -6.60
C GLY A 88 14.29 -16.00 -5.95
N GLY A 89 13.13 -15.68 -6.47
CA GLY A 89 12.22 -14.75 -5.83
C GLY A 89 11.47 -15.36 -4.64
N TYR A 90 11.15 -14.56 -3.64
CA TYR A 90 10.24 -14.97 -2.55
C TYR A 90 8.78 -14.95 -3.00
N TYR A 91 8.46 -14.22 -4.07
CA TYR A 91 7.14 -14.21 -4.66
C TYR A 91 6.97 -15.35 -5.65
N TYR A 92 5.76 -15.86 -5.72
CA TYR A 92 5.31 -16.81 -6.74
C TYR A 92 3.94 -16.40 -7.23
N TYR A 93 3.52 -16.93 -8.36
CA TYR A 93 2.15 -16.77 -8.84
C TYR A 93 1.64 -18.10 -9.39
N ASP A 94 0.33 -18.22 -9.38
CA ASP A 94 -0.42 -19.30 -10.02
C ASP A 94 -1.50 -18.72 -10.96
N SER A 95 -2.50 -19.50 -11.32
CA SER A 95 -3.60 -19.04 -12.17
C SER A 95 -4.50 -18.00 -11.51
N GLU A 96 -4.49 -17.89 -10.18
CA GLU A 96 -5.47 -17.14 -9.40
C GLU A 96 -4.88 -15.95 -8.65
N SER A 97 -3.60 -16.02 -8.25
CA SER A 97 -3.02 -15.02 -7.37
C SER A 97 -1.51 -14.93 -7.41
N ILE A 98 -0.99 -13.87 -6.79
CA ILE A 98 0.42 -13.73 -6.43
C ILE A 98 0.54 -13.97 -4.93
N GLY A 99 1.42 -14.89 -4.55
CA GLY A 99 1.75 -15.22 -3.17
C GLY A 99 3.21 -14.89 -2.81
N ILE A 100 3.49 -14.90 -1.52
CA ILE A 100 4.84 -14.80 -0.98
C ILE A 100 5.18 -16.10 -0.23
N LYS A 101 6.36 -16.62 -0.47
CA LYS A 101 6.91 -17.75 0.30
C LYS A 101 7.33 -17.23 1.67
N ASP A 102 6.99 -17.98 2.71
CA ASP A 102 7.54 -17.71 4.04
C ASP A 102 9.06 -17.89 3.99
N HIS A 103 9.78 -16.91 4.48
CA HIS A 103 11.24 -16.90 4.47
C HIS A 103 11.78 -16.19 5.71
N MET A 104 12.99 -16.55 6.09
CA MET A 104 13.72 -15.97 7.21
C MET A 104 15.14 -15.68 6.74
N LEU A 105 15.52 -14.41 6.70
CA LEU A 105 16.83 -13.96 6.24
C LEU A 105 17.89 -13.94 7.33
N CYS A 106 17.47 -13.86 8.58
CA CYS A 106 18.38 -13.86 9.72
C CYS A 106 17.75 -14.51 10.95
N THR A 107 18.57 -14.81 11.92
CA THR A 107 18.15 -15.21 13.26
C THR A 107 18.15 -14.00 14.19
N VAL A 108 17.62 -14.17 15.40
CA VAL A 108 17.69 -13.11 16.43
C VAL A 108 19.13 -12.71 16.74
N ASP A 109 20.07 -13.65 16.64
CA ASP A 109 21.49 -13.42 16.96
C ASP A 109 22.21 -12.61 15.87
N THR A 110 21.81 -12.74 14.60
CA THR A 110 22.40 -12.03 13.45
C THR A 110 21.61 -10.80 13.01
N LEU A 111 20.52 -10.49 13.71
CA LEU A 111 19.57 -9.45 13.34
C LEU A 111 20.20 -8.05 13.12
N PHE A 112 21.18 -7.69 13.97
CA PHE A 112 21.82 -6.38 13.90
C PHE A 112 22.77 -6.21 12.70
N ASP A 113 23.21 -7.30 12.05
CA ASP A 113 24.05 -7.23 10.87
C ASP A 113 23.32 -6.49 9.73
N TYR A 114 22.01 -6.69 9.61
CA TYR A 114 21.17 -5.93 8.67
C TYR A 114 21.27 -4.41 8.84
N LEU A 115 21.34 -3.91 10.06
CA LEU A 115 21.41 -2.45 10.33
C LEU A 115 22.83 -1.90 10.30
N ARG A 116 23.82 -2.71 10.64
CA ARG A 116 25.20 -2.25 10.88
C ARG A 116 26.09 -2.45 9.68
N ASP A 117 25.86 -3.49 8.91
CA ASP A 117 26.62 -3.81 7.70
C ASP A 117 25.67 -4.39 6.62
N TYR A 118 24.78 -3.54 6.10
CA TYR A 118 23.76 -3.94 5.14
C TYR A 118 24.35 -4.60 3.88
N ASP A 119 25.44 -4.07 3.36
CA ASP A 119 26.06 -4.61 2.15
C ASP A 119 26.57 -6.04 2.40
N ARG A 120 27.29 -6.27 3.49
CA ARG A 120 27.74 -7.59 3.91
C ARG A 120 26.54 -8.52 4.13
N PHE A 121 25.52 -8.07 4.85
CA PHE A 121 24.31 -8.87 5.09
C PHE A 121 23.64 -9.31 3.78
N VAL A 122 23.55 -8.41 2.79
CA VAL A 122 22.98 -8.78 1.48
C VAL A 122 23.85 -9.81 0.78
N TRP A 123 25.17 -9.66 0.81
CA TRP A 123 26.11 -10.57 0.13
C TRP A 123 26.22 -11.95 0.80
N GLU A 124 26.24 -12.00 2.12
CA GLU A 124 26.50 -13.23 2.87
C GLU A 124 25.23 -13.98 3.27
N GLU A 125 24.09 -13.31 3.42
CA GLU A 125 22.84 -13.91 3.89
C GLU A 125 21.74 -13.91 2.79
N VAL A 126 21.41 -12.73 2.23
CA VAL A 126 20.25 -12.60 1.33
C VAL A 126 20.50 -13.29 -0.01
N LEU A 127 21.63 -13.04 -0.65
CA LEU A 127 21.89 -13.55 -1.99
C LEU A 127 22.14 -15.07 -2.01
N PRO A 128 22.88 -15.66 -1.05
CA PRO A 128 23.00 -17.11 -0.94
C PRO A 128 21.65 -17.80 -0.69
N GLU A 129 20.86 -17.27 0.26
CA GLU A 129 19.54 -17.85 0.57
C GLU A 129 18.61 -17.80 -0.64
N LYS A 130 18.63 -16.67 -1.36
CA LYS A 130 17.74 -16.43 -2.48
C LYS A 130 18.13 -17.14 -3.77
N TYR A 131 19.41 -17.32 -4.05
CA TYR A 131 19.94 -17.76 -5.34
C TYR A 131 20.92 -18.95 -5.25
N GLY A 132 21.17 -19.47 -4.05
CA GLY A 132 22.15 -20.52 -3.75
C GLY A 132 23.56 -19.98 -3.53
N ASP A 133 24.40 -20.75 -2.85
CA ASP A 133 25.75 -20.33 -2.41
C ASP A 133 26.68 -19.91 -3.58
N GLU A 134 26.48 -20.46 -4.77
CA GLU A 134 27.27 -20.14 -5.97
C GLU A 134 26.66 -19.01 -6.83
N TRP A 135 25.78 -18.15 -6.23
CA TRP A 135 25.11 -17.07 -6.96
C TRP A 135 26.09 -16.11 -7.68
N TYR A 136 27.28 -15.88 -7.12
CA TYR A 136 28.30 -14.99 -7.67
C TYR A 136 29.04 -15.58 -8.89
N ASP A 137 28.99 -16.90 -9.10
CA ASP A 137 29.73 -17.62 -10.16
C ASP A 137 28.90 -17.79 -11.44
N LYS A 138 27.77 -17.08 -11.52
CA LYS A 138 26.92 -17.10 -12.72
C LYS A 138 27.62 -16.46 -13.92
N ASP A 139 27.42 -17.07 -15.10
CA ASP A 139 27.93 -16.56 -16.36
C ASP A 139 27.51 -15.07 -16.59
N ILE A 140 28.41 -14.30 -17.19
CA ILE A 140 28.19 -12.87 -17.46
C ILE A 140 26.94 -12.62 -18.32
N SER A 141 26.50 -13.57 -19.12
CA SER A 141 25.28 -13.48 -19.91
C SER A 141 24.03 -13.44 -19.03
N VAL A 142 24.02 -14.15 -17.89
CA VAL A 142 22.93 -14.12 -16.89
C VAL A 142 22.84 -12.73 -16.27
N TRP A 143 23.97 -12.16 -15.85
CA TRP A 143 24.01 -10.80 -15.31
C TRP A 143 23.51 -9.74 -16.30
N LYS A 144 23.96 -9.84 -17.57
CA LYS A 144 23.51 -8.93 -18.63
C LYS A 144 22.01 -9.07 -18.89
N LYS A 145 21.47 -10.29 -18.93
CA LYS A 145 20.03 -10.54 -19.10
C LYS A 145 19.23 -9.94 -17.94
N THR A 146 19.64 -10.25 -16.70
CA THR A 146 18.96 -9.76 -15.48
C THR A 146 18.94 -8.23 -15.44
N PHE A 147 20.09 -7.59 -15.70
CA PHE A 147 20.16 -6.14 -15.75
C PHE A 147 19.28 -5.55 -16.87
N GLY A 148 19.22 -6.22 -18.02
CA GLY A 148 18.33 -5.85 -19.13
C GLY A 148 16.85 -5.92 -18.73
N GLU A 149 16.43 -6.97 -18.03
CA GLU A 149 15.05 -7.09 -17.52
C GLU A 149 14.75 -6.05 -16.44
N TYR A 150 15.70 -5.77 -15.53
CA TYR A 150 15.56 -4.72 -14.53
C TYR A 150 15.36 -3.32 -15.17
N LEU A 151 16.14 -3.01 -16.21
CA LEU A 151 15.97 -1.75 -16.95
C LEU A 151 14.61 -1.66 -17.63
N LYS A 152 14.18 -2.73 -18.32
CA LYS A 152 12.85 -2.79 -18.95
C LYS A 152 11.74 -2.55 -17.92
N TYR A 153 11.81 -3.25 -16.79
CA TYR A 153 10.86 -3.10 -15.69
C TYR A 153 10.82 -1.67 -15.16
N THR A 154 11.98 -1.08 -14.87
CA THR A 154 12.07 0.30 -14.36
C THR A 154 11.50 1.31 -15.36
N MET A 155 11.85 1.18 -16.64
CA MET A 155 11.32 2.04 -17.70
C MET A 155 9.81 1.88 -17.86
N PHE A 156 9.30 0.65 -17.73
CA PHE A 156 7.87 0.40 -17.78
C PHE A 156 7.14 1.12 -16.64
N ILE A 157 7.58 1.00 -15.38
CA ILE A 157 6.95 1.66 -14.24
C ILE A 157 6.91 3.18 -14.44
N VAL A 158 8.01 3.79 -14.86
CA VAL A 158 8.07 5.24 -15.12
C VAL A 158 7.12 5.62 -16.26
N SER A 159 7.08 4.81 -17.33
CA SER A 159 6.21 5.07 -18.47
C SER A 159 4.73 4.97 -18.09
N MET A 160 4.34 3.99 -17.27
CA MET A 160 2.97 3.80 -16.81
C MET A 160 2.51 4.92 -15.87
N ALA A 161 3.35 5.34 -14.94
CA ALA A 161 3.08 6.51 -14.10
C ALA A 161 2.87 7.79 -14.93
N SER A 162 3.68 7.97 -15.97
CA SER A 162 3.53 9.10 -16.91
C SER A 162 2.24 8.98 -17.76
N LEU A 163 1.95 7.79 -18.27
CA LEU A 163 0.74 7.52 -19.09
C LEU A 163 -0.53 7.82 -18.28
N THR A 164 -0.65 7.24 -17.10
CA THR A 164 -1.83 7.37 -16.24
C THR A 164 -2.06 8.81 -15.81
N ALA A 165 -0.99 9.53 -15.46
CA ALA A 165 -1.09 10.95 -15.13
C ALA A 165 -1.48 11.83 -16.33
N LYS A 166 -0.89 11.59 -17.52
CA LYS A 166 -1.08 12.46 -18.68
C LYS A 166 -2.34 12.16 -19.49
N LYS A 167 -2.75 10.87 -19.57
CA LYS A 167 -3.91 10.46 -20.39
C LYS A 167 -5.19 10.34 -19.56
N TYR A 168 -5.08 10.09 -18.26
CA TYR A 168 -6.24 9.83 -17.40
C TYR A 168 -6.33 10.77 -16.18
N GLY A 169 -5.33 11.62 -15.96
CA GLY A 169 -5.32 12.53 -14.82
C GLY A 169 -5.22 11.82 -13.47
N ILE A 170 -4.66 10.61 -13.42
CA ILE A 170 -4.48 9.87 -12.15
C ILE A 170 -3.31 10.48 -11.38
N PRO A 171 -3.53 10.93 -10.13
CA PRO A 171 -2.49 11.48 -9.29
C PRO A 171 -1.61 10.40 -8.67
N SER A 172 -0.41 10.77 -8.27
CA SER A 172 0.41 9.95 -7.38
C SER A 172 -0.13 10.00 -5.95
N LEU A 173 -0.19 8.85 -5.29
CA LEU A 173 -0.79 8.72 -3.97
C LEU A 173 0.00 9.51 -2.91
N ALA A 174 1.30 9.23 -2.80
CA ALA A 174 2.22 9.84 -1.84
C ALA A 174 3.66 9.88 -2.40
N PRO A 175 4.56 10.67 -1.82
CA PRO A 175 5.98 10.71 -2.23
C PRO A 175 6.67 9.34 -2.11
N ASN A 176 6.30 8.59 -1.08
CA ASN A 176 6.75 7.24 -0.80
C ASN A 176 5.63 6.25 -1.17
N ASN A 177 5.49 5.92 -2.43
CA ASN A 177 4.53 4.89 -2.84
C ASN A 177 5.12 3.48 -2.66
N PRO A 178 4.31 2.41 -2.76
CA PRO A 178 4.80 1.04 -2.62
C PRO A 178 5.95 0.64 -3.56
N MET A 179 6.09 1.37 -4.68
CA MET A 179 7.15 1.11 -5.66
C MET A 179 8.48 1.81 -5.31
N THR A 180 8.43 2.93 -4.59
CA THR A 180 9.60 3.74 -4.21
C THR A 180 9.98 3.59 -2.74
N GLY A 181 9.30 2.70 -2.02
CA GLY A 181 9.45 2.45 -0.60
C GLY A 181 8.37 3.13 0.23
N THR A 182 7.58 2.32 0.91
CA THR A 182 6.73 2.77 2.02
C THR A 182 7.61 3.13 3.21
N ILE A 183 7.08 3.88 4.14
CA ILE A 183 7.72 4.03 5.45
C ILE A 183 7.47 2.72 6.18
N ASN A 184 8.52 1.94 6.36
CA ASN A 184 8.47 0.68 7.10
C ASN A 184 9.05 0.90 8.50
N PHE A 185 8.27 0.54 9.49
CA PHE A 185 8.74 0.44 10.88
C PHE A 185 9.51 -0.86 11.08
N ALA A 186 10.38 -0.90 12.08
CA ALA A 186 11.19 -2.07 12.38
C ALA A 186 10.36 -3.36 12.47
N ALA A 187 9.21 -3.31 13.16
CA ALA A 187 8.36 -4.48 13.35
C ALA A 187 7.77 -5.01 12.04
N GLU A 188 7.46 -4.15 11.07
CA GLU A 188 7.03 -4.55 9.72
C GLU A 188 8.17 -5.24 8.96
N GLU A 189 9.38 -4.68 9.03
CA GLU A 189 10.55 -5.26 8.40
C GLU A 189 10.95 -6.61 9.01
N LEU A 190 10.88 -6.71 10.34
CA LEU A 190 11.09 -7.95 11.07
C LEU A 190 10.13 -9.05 10.62
N MET A 191 8.84 -8.71 10.45
CA MET A 191 7.82 -9.66 10.03
C MET A 191 7.95 -10.04 8.55
N ALA A 192 8.07 -9.03 7.68
CA ALA A 192 7.95 -9.25 6.25
C ALA A 192 9.24 -9.77 5.59
N ASN A 193 10.41 -9.39 6.11
CA ASN A 193 11.68 -9.64 5.44
C ASN A 193 12.73 -10.37 6.29
N LEU A 194 12.81 -10.16 7.59
CA LEU A 194 13.94 -10.63 8.39
C LEU A 194 13.68 -11.93 9.14
N LEU A 195 12.66 -11.98 10.00
CA LEU A 195 12.39 -13.11 10.89
C LEU A 195 11.16 -13.94 10.46
N GLY A 196 10.25 -13.37 9.68
CA GLY A 196 8.95 -13.98 9.41
C GLY A 196 8.01 -13.96 10.63
N ILE A 197 6.77 -14.39 10.43
CA ILE A 197 5.70 -14.28 11.45
C ILE A 197 5.99 -15.14 12.69
N LYS A 198 6.43 -16.39 12.46
CA LYS A 198 6.63 -17.39 13.53
C LYS A 198 7.77 -16.98 14.45
N GLU A 199 8.93 -16.64 13.88
CA GLU A 199 10.11 -16.30 14.67
C GLU A 199 9.91 -14.95 15.35
N LEU A 200 9.37 -13.94 14.68
CA LEU A 200 9.04 -12.66 15.30
C LEU A 200 8.10 -12.85 16.51
N SER A 201 7.03 -13.64 16.35
CA SER A 201 6.09 -13.92 17.45
C SER A 201 6.75 -14.60 18.65
N THR A 202 7.76 -15.43 18.41
CA THR A 202 8.56 -16.09 19.44
C THR A 202 9.52 -15.10 20.09
N ALA A 203 10.23 -14.32 19.30
CA ALA A 203 11.22 -13.36 19.72
C ALA A 203 10.62 -12.22 20.57
N MET A 204 9.44 -11.73 20.22
CA MET A 204 8.69 -10.75 21.03
C MET A 204 8.41 -11.23 22.46
N ARG A 205 8.45 -12.53 22.73
CA ARG A 205 8.24 -13.11 24.07
C ARG A 205 9.53 -13.51 24.77
N ARG A 206 10.48 -14.08 24.02
CA ARG A 206 11.71 -14.66 24.56
C ARG A 206 12.90 -13.72 24.54
N ASN A 207 12.94 -12.83 23.56
CA ASN A 207 14.06 -11.92 23.27
C ASN A 207 13.61 -10.44 23.26
N ALA A 208 12.61 -10.10 24.07
CA ALA A 208 11.95 -8.79 24.05
C ALA A 208 12.92 -7.61 24.21
N SER A 209 13.94 -7.75 25.08
CA SER A 209 14.94 -6.68 25.26
C SER A 209 15.77 -6.47 23.99
N LEU A 210 16.27 -7.56 23.39
CA LEU A 210 17.08 -7.50 22.18
C LEU A 210 16.28 -6.92 21.00
N LEU A 211 14.99 -7.34 20.86
CA LEU A 211 14.13 -6.75 19.84
C LEU A 211 13.86 -5.26 20.07
N LYS A 212 13.72 -4.86 21.33
CA LYS A 212 13.54 -3.43 21.64
C LYS A 212 14.80 -2.64 21.25
N ASP A 213 15.98 -3.14 21.57
CA ASP A 213 17.25 -2.50 21.19
C ASP A 213 17.37 -2.39 19.66
N PHE A 214 16.95 -3.42 18.93
CA PHE A 214 16.90 -3.37 17.45
C PHE A 214 15.92 -2.32 16.92
N VAL A 215 14.72 -2.27 17.49
CA VAL A 215 13.70 -1.29 17.08
C VAL A 215 14.15 0.13 17.38
N ASP A 216 14.80 0.37 18.50
CA ASP A 216 15.35 1.67 18.86
C ASP A 216 16.50 2.07 17.90
N GLU A 217 17.44 1.16 17.59
CA GLU A 217 18.51 1.43 16.59
C GLU A 217 17.95 1.63 15.17
N TRP A 218 16.87 0.92 14.80
CA TRP A 218 16.16 1.16 13.53
C TRP A 218 15.61 2.58 13.47
N ASP A 219 14.98 3.03 14.55
CA ASP A 219 14.40 4.36 14.63
C ASP A 219 15.44 5.44 14.40
N GLU A 220 16.56 5.37 15.11
CA GLU A 220 17.67 6.33 14.95
C GLU A 220 18.18 6.40 13.51
N LYS A 221 18.22 5.25 12.83
CA LYS A 221 18.77 5.17 11.47
C LYS A 221 17.76 5.42 10.35
N LYS A 222 16.49 5.11 10.56
CA LYS A 222 15.47 5.09 9.50
C LYS A 222 14.30 6.04 9.74
N ILE A 223 13.81 6.16 10.97
CA ILE A 223 12.62 6.95 11.28
C ILE A 223 12.98 8.39 11.66
N ASP A 224 13.98 8.58 12.53
CA ASP A 224 14.37 9.91 12.97
C ASP A 224 14.85 10.82 11.82
N PRO A 225 15.62 10.36 10.83
CA PRO A 225 15.92 11.17 9.65
C PRO A 225 14.70 11.57 8.83
N GLN A 226 13.65 10.72 8.80
CA GLN A 226 12.40 11.08 8.14
C GLN A 226 11.64 12.14 8.94
N ILE A 227 11.62 12.03 10.26
CA ILE A 227 11.02 13.03 11.15
C ILE A 227 11.73 14.39 10.95
N GLU A 228 13.05 14.42 10.93
CA GLU A 228 13.82 15.64 10.67
C GLU A 228 13.47 16.25 9.31
N LYS A 229 13.36 15.41 8.26
CA LYS A 229 12.95 15.86 6.93
C LYS A 229 11.54 16.45 6.94
N VAL A 230 10.59 15.80 7.62
CA VAL A 230 9.21 16.29 7.77
C VAL A 230 9.21 17.63 8.50
N LEU A 231 9.90 17.73 9.63
CA LEU A 231 9.97 18.95 10.43
C LEU A 231 10.68 20.10 9.70
N GLY A 232 11.66 19.81 8.86
CA GLY A 232 12.36 20.76 7.99
C GLY A 232 11.57 21.18 6.75
N SER A 233 10.47 20.47 6.41
CA SER A 233 9.66 20.78 5.23
C SER A 233 8.84 22.06 5.37
N LYS A 234 8.32 22.56 4.23
CA LYS A 234 7.41 23.71 4.20
C LYS A 234 5.95 23.35 4.53
N GLY A 235 5.66 22.09 4.80
CA GLY A 235 4.31 21.54 4.97
C GLY A 235 3.89 20.67 3.77
N PRO A 236 2.57 20.52 3.53
CA PRO A 236 2.03 19.60 2.53
C PRO A 236 2.57 19.82 1.11
N ASP A 237 2.94 18.73 0.42
CA ASP A 237 3.29 18.79 -1.01
C ASP A 237 2.04 18.51 -1.87
N MET A 238 1.52 19.57 -2.48
CA MET A 238 0.31 19.54 -3.33
C MET A 238 0.47 18.78 -4.65
N LYS A 239 1.56 18.05 -4.84
CA LYS A 239 1.74 17.13 -5.99
C LYS A 239 1.15 15.75 -5.73
N TYR A 240 0.82 15.43 -4.47
CA TYR A 240 0.39 14.12 -4.00
C TYR A 240 -0.95 14.19 -3.27
N CYS A 241 -1.69 13.07 -3.27
CA CYS A 241 -2.95 12.96 -2.53
C CYS A 241 -2.73 13.02 -1.02
N PHE A 242 -1.67 12.38 -0.53
CA PHE A 242 -1.24 12.34 0.87
C PHE A 242 0.25 12.68 0.99
N ASP A 243 0.68 13.06 2.17
CA ASP A 243 2.09 13.41 2.40
C ASP A 243 2.95 12.20 2.75
N ALA A 244 2.31 11.11 3.20
CA ALA A 244 2.92 9.79 3.37
C ALA A 244 1.94 8.66 3.11
N SER A 245 2.49 7.47 2.82
CA SER A 245 1.77 6.20 2.84
C SER A 245 2.53 5.23 3.73
N ILE A 246 1.85 4.67 4.73
CA ILE A 246 2.39 3.76 5.74
C ILE A 246 1.64 2.45 5.61
N LEU A 247 2.35 1.32 5.69
CA LEU A 247 1.76 0.00 5.85
C LEU A 247 1.72 -0.36 7.34
N MET A 248 0.61 -0.94 7.78
CA MET A 248 0.43 -1.41 9.14
C MET A 248 -0.17 -2.82 9.10
N LEU A 249 0.70 -3.83 9.17
CA LEU A 249 0.38 -5.25 8.99
C LEU A 249 0.64 -6.04 10.27
N VAL A 250 1.79 -5.80 10.90
CA VAL A 250 2.30 -6.58 12.04
C VAL A 250 1.43 -6.46 13.31
N HIS A 251 0.64 -5.39 13.43
CA HIS A 251 -0.25 -5.16 14.57
C HIS A 251 -1.24 -6.32 14.79
N ASN A 252 -1.57 -7.09 13.74
CA ASN A 252 -2.47 -8.24 13.82
C ASN A 252 -1.94 -9.36 14.71
N ILE A 253 -0.62 -9.55 14.76
CA ILE A 253 0.04 -10.59 15.57
C ILE A 253 0.52 -10.09 16.93
N MET A 254 0.32 -8.82 17.25
CA MET A 254 0.73 -8.20 18.51
C MET A 254 -0.44 -8.15 19.51
N ASN A 255 -0.16 -8.40 20.79
CA ASN A 255 -1.05 -7.96 21.85
C ASN A 255 -0.76 -6.48 22.20
N THR A 256 -1.63 -5.86 23.02
CA THR A 256 -1.52 -4.44 23.39
C THR A 256 -0.14 -4.06 23.92
N LYS A 257 0.42 -4.86 24.86
CA LYS A 257 1.73 -4.60 25.43
C LYS A 257 2.85 -4.67 24.39
N GLN A 258 2.78 -5.61 23.45
CA GLN A 258 3.75 -5.71 22.35
C GLN A 258 3.63 -4.52 21.39
N PHE A 259 2.40 -4.12 21.08
CA PHE A 259 2.14 -2.93 20.28
C PHE A 259 2.71 -1.66 20.92
N GLU A 260 2.47 -1.45 22.21
CA GLU A 260 3.03 -0.35 23.01
C GLU A 260 4.56 -0.38 23.14
N THR A 261 5.16 -1.58 23.05
CA THR A 261 6.61 -1.74 23.22
C THR A 261 7.38 -1.59 21.90
N PHE A 262 6.85 -2.17 20.79
CA PHE A 262 7.61 -2.37 19.56
C PHE A 262 7.08 -1.57 18.38
N TYR A 263 5.89 -0.97 18.48
CA TYR A 263 5.26 -0.34 17.33
C TYR A 263 4.77 1.10 17.59
N TRP A 264 3.88 1.27 18.57
CA TRP A 264 3.19 2.54 18.77
C TRP A 264 4.10 3.75 19.02
N PRO A 265 5.11 3.72 19.91
CA PRO A 265 5.95 4.89 20.16
C PRO A 265 6.65 5.41 18.91
N HIS A 266 6.99 4.50 18.01
CA HIS A 266 7.69 4.78 16.76
C HIS A 266 6.76 5.38 15.69
N LEU A 267 5.54 4.83 15.59
CA LEU A 267 4.50 5.40 14.72
C LEU A 267 4.04 6.76 15.24
N GLU A 268 3.76 6.86 16.55
CA GLU A 268 3.27 8.09 17.15
C GLU A 268 4.21 9.27 16.91
N LYS A 269 5.51 9.13 17.19
CA LYS A 269 6.47 10.23 17.03
C LYS A 269 6.54 10.72 15.57
N LEU A 270 6.40 9.83 14.60
CA LEU A 270 6.33 10.19 13.20
C LEU A 270 5.03 10.92 12.87
N LEU A 271 3.87 10.41 13.32
CA LEU A 271 2.57 11.06 13.11
C LEU A 271 2.50 12.44 13.78
N ARG A 272 3.09 12.62 14.97
CA ARG A 272 3.19 13.94 15.62
C ARG A 272 4.01 14.94 14.80
N ALA A 273 5.05 14.48 14.10
CA ALA A 273 5.79 15.34 13.17
C ALA A 273 4.93 15.79 11.98
N TYR A 274 4.13 14.88 11.40
CA TYR A 274 3.16 15.20 10.34
C TYR A 274 2.11 16.18 10.85
N GLU A 275 1.51 15.91 12.02
CA GLU A 275 0.53 16.79 12.67
C GLU A 275 1.07 18.22 12.85
N LYS A 276 2.27 18.35 13.41
CA LYS A 276 2.94 19.64 13.63
C LYS A 276 3.14 20.44 12.33
N LYS A 277 3.22 19.76 11.20
CA LYS A 277 3.42 20.39 9.87
C LYS A 277 2.11 20.53 9.08
N GLY A 278 0.97 20.14 9.65
CA GLY A 278 -0.33 20.15 8.96
C GLY A 278 -0.37 19.20 7.76
N MET A 279 0.38 18.11 7.84
CA MET A 279 0.52 17.08 6.79
C MET A 279 -0.34 15.87 7.13
N ASN A 280 -0.78 15.13 6.11
CA ASN A 280 -1.59 13.92 6.24
C ASN A 280 -0.79 12.66 5.92
N ALA A 281 -0.87 11.67 6.79
CA ALA A 281 -0.36 10.33 6.57
C ALA A 281 -1.52 9.35 6.30
N ARG A 282 -1.51 8.68 5.14
CA ARG A 282 -2.38 7.54 4.88
C ARG A 282 -1.74 6.29 5.49
N ILE A 283 -2.51 5.57 6.29
CA ILE A 283 -2.11 4.28 6.88
C ILE A 283 -3.01 3.19 6.28
N PHE A 284 -2.45 2.24 5.57
CA PHE A 284 -3.14 1.04 5.14
C PHE A 284 -3.03 -0.02 6.23
N THR A 285 -4.18 -0.44 6.76
CA THR A 285 -4.25 -1.41 7.85
C THR A 285 -4.79 -2.72 7.33
N GLU A 286 -3.97 -3.76 7.30
CA GLU A 286 -4.46 -5.12 7.09
C GLU A 286 -5.09 -5.65 8.38
N GLY A 287 -6.22 -6.36 8.25
CA GLY A 287 -6.95 -6.90 9.37
C GLY A 287 -7.71 -5.85 10.18
N SER A 288 -7.72 -5.96 11.51
CA SER A 288 -8.53 -5.11 12.38
C SER A 288 -7.69 -4.08 13.14
N ILE A 289 -8.10 -2.81 13.05
CA ILE A 289 -7.51 -1.69 13.80
C ILE A 289 -8.32 -1.27 15.04
N LEU A 290 -9.58 -1.70 15.15
CA LEU A 290 -10.50 -1.23 16.20
C LEU A 290 -9.96 -1.40 17.62
N ARG A 291 -9.22 -2.47 17.90
CA ARG A 291 -8.60 -2.68 19.23
C ARG A 291 -7.54 -1.65 19.61
N TYR A 292 -7.06 -0.88 18.63
CA TYR A 292 -6.06 0.16 18.81
C TYR A 292 -6.60 1.57 18.54
N ALA A 293 -7.92 1.71 18.39
CA ALA A 293 -8.56 2.97 18.05
C ALA A 293 -8.22 4.12 19.01
N ASP A 294 -8.12 3.82 20.31
CA ASP A 294 -7.84 4.82 21.36
C ASP A 294 -6.49 5.53 21.16
N TYR A 295 -5.50 4.85 20.57
CA TYR A 295 -4.18 5.45 20.31
C TYR A 295 -4.24 6.59 19.29
N PHE A 296 -5.24 6.59 18.40
CA PHE A 296 -5.42 7.62 17.38
C PHE A 296 -6.36 8.75 17.79
N SER A 297 -6.98 8.67 18.97
CA SER A 297 -8.02 9.61 19.42
C SER A 297 -7.53 11.04 19.60
N ASP A 298 -6.26 11.23 19.96
CA ASP A 298 -5.65 12.53 20.27
C ASP A 298 -5.11 13.29 19.05
N PHE A 299 -5.11 12.66 17.86
CA PHE A 299 -4.68 13.36 16.66
C PHE A 299 -5.76 14.30 16.12
N GLY A 300 -5.31 15.47 15.67
CA GLY A 300 -6.19 16.44 15.01
C GLY A 300 -6.70 15.94 13.65
N ARG A 301 -7.90 16.41 13.26
CA ARG A 301 -8.46 16.15 11.93
C ARG A 301 -7.46 16.55 10.84
N GLY A 302 -7.28 15.67 9.85
CA GLY A 302 -6.37 15.91 8.74
C GLY A 302 -4.97 15.35 8.94
N THR A 303 -4.63 14.79 10.11
CA THR A 303 -3.33 14.15 10.35
C THR A 303 -3.28 12.73 9.82
N VAL A 304 -4.31 11.93 10.09
CA VAL A 304 -4.37 10.51 9.73
C VAL A 304 -5.54 10.23 8.81
N THR A 305 -5.27 9.48 7.75
CA THR A 305 -6.27 8.81 6.92
C THR A 305 -6.05 7.31 7.03
N MET A 306 -7.03 6.59 7.58
CA MET A 306 -6.95 5.14 7.77
C MET A 306 -7.63 4.42 6.62
N HIS A 307 -6.87 3.62 5.86
CA HIS A 307 -7.43 2.75 4.84
C HIS A 307 -7.77 1.41 5.49
N ILE A 308 -9.06 1.16 5.63
CA ILE A 308 -9.63 0.06 6.42
C ILE A 308 -9.85 -1.16 5.54
N GLU A 309 -9.30 -2.30 5.94
CA GLU A 309 -9.49 -3.56 5.23
C GLU A 309 -10.71 -4.34 5.74
N ASN A 310 -10.71 -4.75 7.00
CA ASN A 310 -11.67 -5.74 7.51
C ASN A 310 -12.70 -5.20 8.50
N ASP A 311 -12.42 -4.03 9.12
CA ASP A 311 -13.35 -3.48 10.09
C ASP A 311 -14.56 -2.83 9.41
N ASP A 312 -15.70 -2.85 10.09
CA ASP A 312 -16.86 -2.07 9.72
C ASP A 312 -16.53 -0.56 9.78
N VAL A 313 -16.61 0.12 8.65
CA VAL A 313 -16.23 1.53 8.54
C VAL A 313 -17.13 2.45 9.39
N PHE A 314 -18.36 2.04 9.71
CA PHE A 314 -19.24 2.80 10.61
C PHE A 314 -18.77 2.69 12.06
N GLU A 315 -18.35 1.50 12.50
CA GLU A 315 -17.77 1.31 13.83
C GLU A 315 -16.41 2.02 13.94
N VAL A 316 -15.60 2.00 12.88
CA VAL A 316 -14.34 2.77 12.83
C VAL A 316 -14.62 4.28 12.95
N ARG A 317 -15.61 4.82 12.23
CA ARG A 317 -16.01 6.23 12.34
C ARG A 317 -16.44 6.60 13.74
N LYS A 318 -17.19 5.72 14.41
CA LYS A 318 -17.65 5.92 15.77
C LYS A 318 -16.49 5.89 16.78
N ALA A 319 -15.55 4.96 16.62
CA ALA A 319 -14.39 4.82 17.50
C ALA A 319 -13.35 5.92 17.26
N MET A 320 -13.16 6.35 16.02
CA MET A 320 -12.15 7.34 15.61
C MET A 320 -12.76 8.51 14.81
N PRO A 321 -13.57 9.39 15.42
CA PRO A 321 -14.33 10.43 14.69
C PRO A 321 -13.45 11.52 14.07
N HIS A 322 -12.17 11.62 14.45
CA HIS A 322 -11.21 12.60 13.95
C HIS A 322 -10.28 12.05 12.86
N VAL A 323 -10.28 10.73 12.66
CA VAL A 323 -9.48 10.07 11.64
C VAL A 323 -10.29 9.97 10.34
N ALA A 324 -9.70 10.36 9.22
CA ALA A 324 -10.32 10.18 7.93
C ALA A 324 -10.31 8.68 7.56
N ILE A 325 -11.41 8.21 6.98
CA ILE A 325 -11.59 6.82 6.57
C ILE A 325 -11.49 6.72 5.05
N MET A 326 -10.71 5.75 4.58
CA MET A 326 -10.65 5.29 3.22
C MET A 326 -11.06 3.82 3.20
N GLY A 327 -12.00 3.42 2.35
CA GLY A 327 -12.51 2.06 2.32
C GLY A 327 -14.00 1.97 2.09
N GLY A 328 -14.63 0.94 2.64
CA GLY A 328 -16.09 0.72 2.66
C GLY A 328 -16.60 -0.26 1.62
N LEU A 329 -15.96 -0.39 0.44
CA LEU A 329 -16.36 -1.40 -0.55
C LEU A 329 -15.76 -2.76 -0.15
N THR A 330 -16.61 -3.70 0.23
CA THR A 330 -16.23 -5.09 0.51
C THR A 330 -16.42 -5.96 -0.73
N THR A 331 -15.77 -7.13 -0.75
CA THR A 331 -15.95 -8.10 -1.85
C THR A 331 -17.39 -8.60 -1.95
N GLU A 332 -18.13 -8.67 -0.84
CA GLU A 332 -19.56 -9.02 -0.81
C GLU A 332 -20.39 -7.99 -1.59
N VAL A 333 -20.13 -6.71 -1.38
CA VAL A 333 -20.78 -5.61 -2.11
C VAL A 333 -20.43 -5.65 -3.59
N LEU A 334 -19.14 -5.82 -3.91
CA LEU A 334 -18.66 -5.89 -5.30
C LEU A 334 -19.16 -7.11 -6.06
N ARG A 335 -19.63 -8.14 -5.35
CA ARG A 335 -20.18 -9.40 -5.87
C ARG A 335 -21.67 -9.58 -5.57
N ALA A 336 -22.37 -8.50 -5.24
CA ALA A 336 -23.81 -8.56 -5.01
C ALA A 336 -24.52 -9.11 -6.25
N ASP A 337 -25.55 -9.94 -6.04
CA ASP A 337 -26.34 -10.56 -7.10
C ASP A 337 -27.08 -9.52 -7.97
N HIS A 338 -27.38 -8.37 -7.39
CA HIS A 338 -28.05 -7.26 -8.07
C HIS A 338 -27.19 -6.00 -8.03
N ILE A 339 -26.97 -5.42 -9.19
CA ILE A 339 -26.23 -4.15 -9.37
C ILE A 339 -26.79 -3.05 -8.45
N THR A 340 -28.11 -3.00 -8.30
CA THR A 340 -28.80 -2.02 -7.44
C THR A 340 -28.37 -2.12 -5.98
N ASP A 341 -28.05 -3.31 -5.47
CA ASP A 341 -27.63 -3.49 -4.08
C ASP A 341 -26.23 -2.90 -3.85
N ALA A 342 -25.31 -3.11 -4.80
CA ALA A 342 -23.99 -2.53 -4.77
C ALA A 342 -24.03 -1.00 -4.82
N VAL A 343 -24.86 -0.42 -5.69
CA VAL A 343 -25.04 1.03 -5.80
C VAL A 343 -25.71 1.61 -4.56
N ASN A 344 -26.78 0.99 -4.05
CA ASN A 344 -27.49 1.43 -2.85
C ASN A 344 -26.59 1.40 -1.60
N TYR A 345 -25.75 0.37 -1.46
CA TYR A 345 -24.77 0.32 -0.38
C TYR A 345 -23.72 1.43 -0.50
N THR A 346 -23.24 1.67 -1.72
CA THR A 346 -22.29 2.78 -1.98
C THR A 346 -22.92 4.13 -1.67
N LYS A 347 -24.19 4.33 -2.04
CA LYS A 347 -24.95 5.54 -1.70
C LYS A 347 -25.06 5.73 -0.19
N MET A 348 -25.41 4.67 0.55
CA MET A 348 -25.47 4.69 2.02
C MET A 348 -24.11 5.07 2.65
N LEU A 349 -23.00 4.51 2.14
CA LEU A 349 -21.66 4.91 2.60
C LEU A 349 -21.41 6.41 2.40
N CYS A 350 -21.71 6.91 1.19
CA CYS A 350 -21.51 8.31 0.84
C CYS A 350 -22.35 9.25 1.70
N GLU A 351 -23.63 8.96 1.89
CA GLU A 351 -24.55 9.76 2.71
C GLU A 351 -24.16 9.76 4.19
N THR A 352 -23.78 8.59 4.73
CA THR A 352 -23.51 8.44 6.16
C THR A 352 -22.14 8.96 6.55
N LEU A 353 -21.09 8.65 5.75
CA LEU A 353 -19.71 8.94 6.11
C LEU A 353 -19.17 10.21 5.42
N GLY A 354 -19.71 10.58 4.27
CA GLY A 354 -19.21 11.68 3.45
C GLY A 354 -19.73 13.06 3.88
N GLY A 355 -20.93 13.13 4.46
CA GLY A 355 -21.61 14.40 4.73
C GLY A 355 -20.87 15.38 5.65
N GLN A 356 -19.94 14.90 6.46
CA GLN A 356 -19.09 15.72 7.34
C GLN A 356 -17.62 15.79 6.88
N GLY A 357 -17.30 15.26 5.69
CA GLY A 357 -15.92 15.04 5.24
C GLY A 357 -15.24 13.86 5.94
N GLY A 358 -13.95 13.69 5.68
CA GLY A 358 -13.16 12.59 6.26
C GLY A 358 -13.50 11.22 5.69
N PHE A 359 -14.07 11.13 4.47
CA PHE A 359 -14.37 9.87 3.82
C PHE A 359 -13.87 9.85 2.38
N ILE A 360 -13.25 8.73 2.01
CA ILE A 360 -12.75 8.40 0.68
C ILE A 360 -13.27 7.01 0.36
N LEU A 361 -14.07 6.86 -0.70
CA LEU A 361 -14.54 5.55 -1.14
C LEU A 361 -13.37 4.74 -1.71
N SER A 362 -13.24 3.50 -1.29
CA SER A 362 -12.24 2.55 -1.80
C SER A 362 -12.67 1.13 -1.47
N GLU A 363 -12.09 0.16 -2.18
CA GLU A 363 -12.09 -1.24 -1.75
C GLU A 363 -11.24 -1.35 -0.49
N GLY A 364 -11.76 -1.99 0.55
CA GLY A 364 -11.04 -2.22 1.80
C GLY A 364 -9.80 -3.07 1.56
N ARG A 365 -9.99 -4.26 0.99
CA ARG A 365 -8.86 -5.11 0.58
C ARG A 365 -8.46 -4.86 -0.88
N MET A 366 -7.22 -5.20 -1.19
CA MET A 366 -6.73 -5.18 -2.58
C MET A 366 -7.47 -6.20 -3.44
N LEU A 367 -8.06 -5.76 -4.55
CA LEU A 367 -8.68 -6.67 -5.52
C LEU A 367 -7.58 -7.41 -6.28
N SER A 368 -7.38 -8.67 -5.92
CA SER A 368 -6.26 -9.48 -6.38
C SER A 368 -6.70 -10.77 -7.09
N TYR A 369 -7.87 -11.31 -6.74
CA TYR A 369 -8.39 -12.55 -7.29
C TYR A 369 -9.43 -12.29 -8.39
N ARG A 370 -9.60 -13.24 -9.29
CA ARG A 370 -10.58 -13.17 -10.39
C ARG A 370 -11.99 -12.82 -9.91
N ASN A 371 -12.40 -13.40 -8.80
CA ASN A 371 -13.75 -13.29 -8.25
C ASN A 371 -13.86 -12.24 -7.14
N ASP A 372 -12.95 -11.26 -7.04
CA ASP A 372 -13.05 -10.22 -6.02
C ASP A 372 -14.17 -9.20 -6.34
N ALA A 373 -14.48 -9.00 -7.62
CA ALA A 373 -15.55 -8.12 -8.05
C ALA A 373 -16.20 -8.62 -9.36
N TYR A 374 -17.49 -8.32 -9.55
CA TYR A 374 -18.14 -8.39 -10.85
C TYR A 374 -17.96 -7.07 -11.59
N SER A 375 -17.53 -7.13 -12.85
CA SER A 375 -17.22 -5.95 -13.68
C SER A 375 -18.41 -5.00 -13.82
N GLU A 376 -19.63 -5.55 -13.92
CA GLU A 376 -20.86 -4.76 -13.99
C GLU A 376 -21.15 -3.98 -12.70
N ASN A 377 -20.97 -4.60 -11.53
CA ASN A 377 -21.16 -3.92 -10.24
C ASN A 377 -20.12 -2.84 -10.05
N TYR A 378 -18.86 -3.14 -10.36
CA TYR A 378 -17.76 -2.17 -10.23
C TYR A 378 -17.98 -0.98 -11.14
N ARG A 379 -18.45 -1.21 -12.38
CA ARG A 379 -18.80 -0.14 -13.35
C ARG A 379 -19.92 0.74 -12.83
N ALA A 380 -21.02 0.11 -12.36
CA ALA A 380 -22.17 0.87 -11.85
C ALA A 380 -21.82 1.73 -10.63
N ILE A 381 -20.94 1.26 -9.75
CA ILE A 381 -20.40 2.05 -8.64
C ILE A 381 -19.59 3.24 -9.18
N CYS A 382 -18.70 3.01 -10.15
CA CYS A 382 -17.90 4.09 -10.76
C CYS A 382 -18.79 5.14 -11.43
N ASP A 383 -19.83 4.72 -12.16
CA ASP A 383 -20.79 5.61 -12.85
C ASP A 383 -21.55 6.45 -11.81
N PHE A 384 -22.10 5.84 -10.78
CA PHE A 384 -22.75 6.53 -9.65
C PHE A 384 -21.83 7.58 -9.01
N MET A 385 -20.58 7.23 -8.72
CA MET A 385 -19.62 8.16 -8.12
C MET A 385 -19.27 9.34 -9.03
N ASN A 386 -19.33 9.17 -10.35
CA ASN A 386 -19.06 10.22 -11.34
C ASN A 386 -20.24 11.16 -11.55
N GLU A 387 -21.48 10.71 -11.41
CA GLU A 387 -22.69 11.50 -11.48
C GLU A 387 -22.89 12.41 -10.25
N GLY A 388 -21.98 12.37 -9.31
CA GLY A 388 -21.97 13.18 -8.09
C GLY A 388 -22.39 12.44 -6.83
N GLY A 389 -22.78 11.16 -6.95
CA GLY A 389 -23.18 10.34 -5.81
C GLY A 389 -24.50 10.76 -5.17
N GLU A 390 -25.39 11.45 -5.92
CA GLU A 390 -26.71 11.92 -5.44
C GLU A 390 -27.81 10.85 -5.55
#